data_51868074384ae72221f18b51967d2dd4
#
_entry.id   51868074384ae72221f18b51967d2dd4
#
_cell.length_a   1.000
_cell.length_b   1.000
_cell.length_c   1.000
_cell.angle_alpha   90.00
_cell.angle_beta   90.00
_cell.angle_gamma   90.00
#
_symmetry.space_group_name_H-M   'P 1'
#
loop_
_entity.id
_entity.type
_entity.pdbx_description
1 polymer ?
#
loop_
_entity_poly.entity_id
_entity_poly.type
_entity_poly.pdbx_seq_one_letter_code
_entity_poly.pdbx_strand_id
1 'polypeptide(L)'
;NMEMPLQGFYECPVEGYQDAIATSGQMKGVRYVKIPAAMSAVPKDDAVCRWEEINPNSASYCSAVGYFFGRKLHEVLNVPIGLILANKGGTMVESWLDKDYLQHHTDEPTDSSEIAMKYPKDWLRPLLWGNGTFHPILNSTIRGIIFYQGCSNVDHNFSTYAKRLTELINQWRKGFHSSELPFYFVEIAPYNYGDAMGTAAAFIRSQQQEVANNVSNTVLIGTNDLVYPFEAEQIHPCQKRLVGERLAMAAIARDYGFDQVFYRSPSFEKLEIRNDSCFVHLKDTYHGIIAAKSYEGFEIAGQDK
;
A
#
# COMPACT_ATOMS: atom_id res chain seq x y z
N ASN A 1 5.53 4.71 -1.77
CA ASN A 1 6.25 3.47 -1.45
C ASN A 1 6.04 2.37 -2.50
N MET A 2 4.85 2.21 -3.10
CA MET A 2 4.62 1.21 -4.17
C MET A 2 5.41 1.52 -5.46
N GLU A 3 5.67 2.79 -5.78
CA GLU A 3 6.43 3.19 -6.97
C GLU A 3 7.93 2.89 -6.87
N MET A 4 8.48 2.72 -5.64
CA MET A 4 9.90 2.51 -5.43
C MET A 4 10.41 1.33 -6.27
N PRO A 5 11.37 1.55 -7.21
CA PRO A 5 11.87 0.49 -8.08
C PRO A 5 12.75 -0.49 -7.31
N LEU A 6 12.97 -1.68 -7.87
CA LEU A 6 13.75 -2.74 -7.21
C LEU A 6 15.18 -2.28 -6.84
N GLN A 7 15.82 -1.47 -7.67
CA GLN A 7 17.12 -0.89 -7.35
C GLN A 7 17.09 0.16 -6.23
N GLY A 8 15.88 0.62 -5.84
CA GLY A 8 15.70 1.73 -4.90
C GLY A 8 15.76 3.10 -5.57
N PHE A 9 15.62 4.14 -4.74
CA PHE A 9 15.88 5.52 -5.14
C PHE A 9 17.32 5.91 -4.76
N TYR A 10 17.77 7.07 -5.23
CA TYR A 10 19.06 7.62 -4.80
C TYR A 10 19.06 7.77 -3.27
N GLU A 11 20.16 7.38 -2.61
CA GLU A 11 20.34 7.36 -1.16
C GLU A 11 19.43 6.41 -0.36
N CYS A 12 18.51 5.67 -1.01
CA CYS A 12 17.72 4.64 -0.34
C CYS A 12 17.57 3.38 -1.23
N PRO A 13 18.59 2.55 -1.33
CA PRO A 13 18.52 1.29 -2.06
C PRO A 13 17.58 0.30 -1.36
N VAL A 14 16.96 -0.59 -2.15
CA VAL A 14 16.22 -1.72 -1.58
C VAL A 14 17.19 -2.77 -1.07
N GLU A 15 16.95 -3.30 0.13
CA GLU A 15 17.80 -4.34 0.71
C GLU A 15 17.80 -5.60 -0.17
N GLY A 16 19.00 -6.09 -0.49
CA GLY A 16 19.17 -7.27 -1.34
C GLY A 16 18.84 -7.08 -2.82
N TYR A 17 18.72 -5.85 -3.31
CA TYR A 17 18.34 -5.57 -4.70
C TYR A 17 19.33 -6.15 -5.73
N GLN A 18 20.62 -6.15 -5.44
CA GLN A 18 21.64 -6.66 -6.36
C GLN A 18 21.48 -8.15 -6.62
N ASP A 19 21.29 -8.94 -5.55
CA ASP A 19 21.00 -10.37 -5.66
C ASP A 19 19.68 -10.62 -6.39
N ALA A 20 18.64 -9.86 -6.04
CA ALA A 20 17.33 -9.97 -6.69
C ALA A 20 17.41 -9.68 -8.20
N ILE A 21 18.18 -8.69 -8.63
CA ILE A 21 18.40 -8.40 -10.05
C ILE A 21 19.22 -9.53 -10.71
N ALA A 22 20.32 -9.94 -10.11
CA ALA A 22 21.19 -10.97 -10.69
C ALA A 22 20.48 -12.31 -10.90
N THR A 23 19.60 -12.68 -9.95
CA THR A 23 18.84 -13.95 -9.99
C THR A 23 17.51 -13.85 -10.76
N SER A 24 17.09 -12.65 -11.17
CA SER A 24 15.80 -12.42 -11.82
C SER A 24 15.58 -13.19 -13.12
N GLY A 25 16.64 -13.55 -13.83
CA GLY A 25 16.56 -14.41 -15.03
C GLY A 25 16.04 -15.83 -14.77
N GLN A 26 15.95 -16.27 -13.51
CA GLN A 26 15.37 -17.55 -13.12
C GLN A 26 13.83 -17.47 -13.02
N MET A 27 13.25 -16.27 -13.00
CA MET A 27 11.81 -16.02 -12.85
C MET A 27 11.07 -16.07 -14.20
N LYS A 28 11.26 -17.15 -14.96
CA LYS A 28 10.59 -17.34 -16.26
C LYS A 28 9.07 -17.38 -16.07
N GLY A 29 8.36 -16.49 -16.78
CA GLY A 29 6.90 -16.40 -16.70
C GLY A 29 6.39 -15.26 -15.81
N VAL A 30 7.27 -14.50 -15.14
CA VAL A 30 6.86 -13.26 -14.47
C VAL A 30 7.11 -12.06 -15.39
N ARG A 31 6.07 -11.28 -15.62
CA ARG A 31 6.08 -10.11 -16.50
C ARG A 31 5.48 -8.91 -15.79
N TYR A 32 5.86 -7.74 -16.19
CA TYR A 32 5.21 -6.51 -15.76
C TYR A 32 4.93 -5.56 -16.92
N VAL A 33 3.95 -4.72 -16.77
CA VAL A 33 3.72 -3.54 -17.61
C VAL A 33 3.69 -2.31 -16.71
N LYS A 34 4.47 -1.29 -17.05
CA LYS A 34 4.45 -0.02 -16.35
C LYS A 34 3.59 0.96 -17.12
N ILE A 35 2.49 1.38 -16.52
CA ILE A 35 1.62 2.40 -17.06
C ILE A 35 2.33 3.75 -16.89
N PRO A 36 2.49 4.55 -17.94
CA PRO A 36 3.08 5.89 -17.84
C PRO A 36 2.29 6.75 -16.86
N ALA A 37 2.96 7.29 -15.85
CA ALA A 37 2.32 8.21 -14.93
C ALA A 37 1.90 9.49 -15.66
N ALA A 38 0.61 9.74 -15.72
CA ALA A 38 0.02 10.85 -16.44
C ALA A 38 -1.13 11.47 -15.65
N MET A 39 -1.22 12.80 -15.68
CA MET A 39 -2.38 13.54 -15.19
C MET A 39 -3.37 13.76 -16.32
N SER A 40 -4.67 13.65 -16.02
CA SER A 40 -5.73 14.00 -16.97
C SER A 40 -6.96 14.57 -16.24
N ALA A 41 -7.55 15.61 -16.79
CA ALA A 41 -8.82 16.17 -16.28
C ALA A 41 -10.01 15.25 -16.53
N VAL A 42 -9.89 14.35 -17.52
CA VAL A 42 -10.91 13.36 -17.89
C VAL A 42 -10.32 11.97 -17.88
N PRO A 43 -11.12 10.94 -17.58
CA PRO A 43 -10.68 9.56 -17.68
C PRO A 43 -10.10 9.25 -19.05
N LYS A 44 -8.95 8.56 -19.10
CA LYS A 44 -8.35 8.05 -20.34
C LYS A 44 -8.69 6.58 -20.51
N ASP A 45 -8.96 6.18 -21.74
CA ASP A 45 -9.36 4.80 -22.05
C ASP A 45 -8.17 3.90 -22.39
N ASP A 46 -7.00 4.48 -22.67
CA ASP A 46 -5.82 3.72 -23.08
C ASP A 46 -4.51 4.41 -22.65
N ALA A 47 -3.44 3.63 -22.61
CA ALA A 47 -2.08 4.09 -22.34
C ALA A 47 -1.08 3.33 -23.22
N VAL A 48 -0.15 4.06 -23.83
CA VAL A 48 0.91 3.44 -24.63
C VAL A 48 1.94 2.81 -23.72
N CYS A 49 1.91 1.50 -23.63
CA CYS A 49 2.79 0.70 -22.77
C CYS A 49 3.04 -0.68 -23.37
N ARG A 50 4.01 -1.43 -22.83
CA ARG A 50 4.30 -2.79 -23.27
C ARG A 50 4.62 -3.69 -22.09
N TRP A 51 4.29 -4.96 -22.22
CA TRP A 51 4.71 -5.99 -21.27
C TRP A 51 6.19 -6.30 -21.42
N GLU A 52 6.87 -6.35 -20.29
CA GLU A 52 8.28 -6.71 -20.19
C GLU A 52 8.42 -7.98 -19.35
N GLU A 53 9.24 -8.92 -19.81
CA GLU A 53 9.63 -10.07 -19.02
C GLU A 53 10.66 -9.64 -17.95
N ILE A 54 10.49 -10.13 -16.73
CA ILE A 54 11.46 -9.87 -15.66
C ILE A 54 12.76 -10.65 -15.94
N ASN A 55 13.84 -9.92 -16.06
CA ASN A 55 15.20 -10.43 -16.28
C ASN A 55 16.22 -9.41 -15.73
N PRO A 56 17.53 -9.72 -15.69
CA PRO A 56 18.53 -8.80 -15.12
C PRO A 56 18.57 -7.39 -15.73
N ASN A 57 18.10 -7.21 -16.96
CA ASN A 57 18.09 -5.90 -17.62
C ASN A 57 16.82 -5.08 -17.29
N SER A 58 15.71 -5.73 -16.99
CA SER A 58 14.42 -5.08 -16.77
C SER A 58 13.99 -5.02 -15.29
N ALA A 59 14.45 -5.95 -14.47
CA ALA A 59 14.00 -6.10 -13.07
C ALA A 59 14.24 -4.85 -12.22
N SER A 60 15.34 -4.12 -12.44
CA SER A 60 15.69 -2.92 -11.68
C SER A 60 14.62 -1.83 -11.69
N TYR A 61 13.81 -1.75 -12.73
CA TYR A 61 12.76 -0.73 -12.94
C TYR A 61 11.36 -1.18 -12.48
N CYS A 62 11.18 -2.46 -12.18
CA CYS A 62 9.94 -2.98 -11.60
C CYS A 62 9.74 -2.42 -10.19
N SER A 63 8.49 -2.22 -9.76
CA SER A 63 8.20 -1.93 -8.35
C SER A 63 8.82 -3.00 -7.46
N ALA A 64 9.59 -2.61 -6.44
CA ALA A 64 10.22 -3.55 -5.52
C ALA A 64 9.18 -4.45 -4.82
N VAL A 65 8.12 -3.84 -4.29
CA VAL A 65 7.03 -4.57 -3.65
C VAL A 65 6.34 -5.50 -4.65
N GLY A 66 6.04 -4.98 -5.85
CA GLY A 66 5.44 -5.78 -6.94
C GLY A 66 6.34 -6.94 -7.37
N TYR A 67 7.65 -6.72 -7.51
CA TYR A 67 8.62 -7.75 -7.84
C TYR A 67 8.63 -8.90 -6.83
N PHE A 68 8.78 -8.60 -5.54
CA PHE A 68 8.84 -9.64 -4.51
C PHE A 68 7.49 -10.34 -4.30
N PHE A 69 6.38 -9.63 -4.48
CA PHE A 69 5.04 -10.20 -4.51
C PHE A 69 4.91 -11.21 -5.67
N GLY A 70 5.20 -10.80 -6.90
CA GLY A 70 5.08 -11.65 -8.08
C GLY A 70 6.04 -12.84 -8.06
N ARG A 71 7.28 -12.62 -7.59
CA ARG A 71 8.27 -13.67 -7.37
C ARG A 71 7.73 -14.75 -6.42
N LYS A 72 7.23 -14.34 -5.25
CA LYS A 72 6.72 -15.27 -4.25
C LYS A 72 5.50 -16.06 -4.74
N LEU A 73 4.57 -15.40 -5.43
CA LEU A 73 3.44 -16.10 -6.06
C LEU A 73 3.90 -17.11 -7.09
N HIS A 74 4.84 -16.74 -7.97
CA HIS A 74 5.37 -17.66 -8.98
C HIS A 74 6.09 -18.85 -8.36
N GLU A 75 6.91 -18.63 -7.35
CA GLU A 75 7.61 -19.70 -6.62
C GLU A 75 6.66 -20.72 -5.99
N VAL A 76 5.54 -20.28 -5.41
CA VAL A 76 4.60 -21.16 -4.71
C VAL A 76 3.60 -21.82 -5.67
N LEU A 77 3.08 -21.08 -6.63
CA LEU A 77 1.99 -21.52 -7.47
C LEU A 77 2.47 -22.16 -8.78
N ASN A 78 3.70 -21.90 -9.18
CA ASN A 78 4.28 -22.34 -10.46
C ASN A 78 3.41 -21.98 -11.68
N VAL A 79 2.84 -20.76 -11.67
CA VAL A 79 2.02 -20.20 -12.76
C VAL A 79 2.63 -18.90 -13.28
N PRO A 80 2.35 -18.50 -14.53
CA PRO A 80 2.72 -17.17 -15.00
C PRO A 80 2.07 -16.06 -14.18
N ILE A 81 2.84 -15.02 -13.87
CA ILE A 81 2.38 -13.84 -13.11
C ILE A 81 2.54 -12.58 -13.96
N GLY A 82 1.47 -11.81 -14.08
CA GLY A 82 1.46 -10.51 -14.71
C GLY A 82 1.25 -9.40 -13.67
N LEU A 83 2.13 -8.39 -13.66
CA LEU A 83 2.04 -7.22 -12.77
C LEU A 83 1.72 -5.97 -13.59
N ILE A 84 0.60 -5.31 -13.30
CA ILE A 84 0.26 -4.01 -13.88
C ILE A 84 0.66 -2.94 -12.86
N LEU A 85 1.64 -2.12 -13.20
CA LEU A 85 2.20 -1.10 -12.33
C LEU A 85 1.60 0.27 -12.68
N ALA A 86 0.48 0.62 -12.05
CA ALA A 86 -0.18 1.91 -12.16
C ALA A 86 0.05 2.70 -10.87
N ASN A 87 1.18 3.38 -10.75
CA ASN A 87 1.58 4.06 -9.52
C ASN A 87 2.23 5.43 -9.78
N LYS A 88 2.10 6.31 -8.78
CA LYS A 88 2.73 7.62 -8.72
C LYS A 88 3.05 7.94 -7.26
N GLY A 89 4.32 8.16 -6.95
CA GLY A 89 4.79 8.52 -5.61
C GLY A 89 4.31 9.90 -5.17
N GLY A 90 4.13 10.05 -3.85
CA GLY A 90 3.70 11.30 -3.24
C GLY A 90 2.20 11.60 -3.34
N THR A 91 1.41 10.76 -4.00
CA THR A 91 -0.04 11.00 -4.17
C THR A 91 -0.84 10.75 -2.91
N MET A 92 -1.94 11.48 -2.79
CA MET A 92 -2.98 11.24 -1.77
C MET A 92 -4.00 10.21 -2.26
N VAL A 93 -4.85 9.68 -1.38
CA VAL A 93 -5.96 8.79 -1.78
C VAL A 93 -6.93 9.51 -2.74
N GLU A 94 -7.14 10.80 -2.54
CA GLU A 94 -7.98 11.68 -3.37
C GLU A 94 -7.50 11.77 -4.82
N SER A 95 -6.22 11.55 -5.05
CA SER A 95 -5.64 11.58 -6.41
C SER A 95 -6.19 10.47 -7.31
N TRP A 96 -6.79 9.44 -6.72
CA TRP A 96 -7.26 8.22 -7.37
C TRP A 96 -8.77 8.04 -7.33
N LEU A 97 -9.51 8.93 -6.63
CA LEU A 97 -10.96 8.97 -6.57
C LEU A 97 -11.56 9.60 -7.84
N ASP A 98 -12.78 9.20 -8.18
CA ASP A 98 -13.49 9.76 -9.32
C ASP A 98 -14.08 11.16 -9.03
N LYS A 99 -14.46 11.84 -10.12
CA LYS A 99 -14.97 13.20 -10.05
C LYS A 99 -16.30 13.28 -9.29
N ASP A 100 -17.18 12.31 -9.48
CA ASP A 100 -18.52 12.32 -8.89
C ASP A 100 -18.44 12.28 -7.37
N TYR A 101 -17.64 11.37 -6.83
CA TYR A 101 -17.42 11.29 -5.39
C TYR A 101 -16.77 12.54 -4.82
N LEU A 102 -15.72 13.05 -5.47
CA LEU A 102 -15.02 14.24 -5.00
C LEU A 102 -15.96 15.45 -4.92
N GLN A 103 -16.79 15.65 -5.93
CA GLN A 103 -17.74 16.79 -5.99
C GLN A 103 -18.84 16.71 -4.94
N HIS A 104 -19.36 15.52 -4.66
CA HIS A 104 -20.55 15.38 -3.81
C HIS A 104 -20.24 15.03 -2.35
N HIS A 105 -19.03 14.55 -2.06
CA HIS A 105 -18.69 14.03 -0.74
C HIS A 105 -17.41 14.62 -0.12
N THR A 106 -16.80 15.60 -0.77
CA THR A 106 -15.58 16.23 -0.28
C THR A 106 -15.55 17.73 -0.64
N ASP A 107 -14.64 18.48 -0.02
CA ASP A 107 -14.33 19.87 -0.37
C ASP A 107 -13.16 19.97 -1.37
N GLU A 108 -12.84 18.88 -2.06
CA GLU A 108 -11.76 18.87 -3.02
C GLU A 108 -12.20 19.46 -4.36
N PRO A 109 -11.39 20.36 -4.94
CA PRO A 109 -11.68 20.88 -6.28
C PRO A 109 -11.59 19.78 -7.32
N THR A 110 -12.42 19.90 -8.35
CA THR A 110 -12.44 18.98 -9.50
C THR A 110 -12.20 19.67 -10.83
N ASP A 111 -12.13 20.99 -10.83
CA ASP A 111 -11.66 21.78 -11.98
C ASP A 111 -10.12 21.85 -11.97
N SER A 112 -9.51 21.70 -13.13
CA SER A 112 -8.04 21.62 -13.25
C SER A 112 -7.32 22.89 -12.80
N SER A 113 -7.92 24.07 -12.98
CA SER A 113 -7.32 25.35 -12.56
C SER A 113 -7.43 25.53 -11.06
N GLU A 114 -8.55 25.17 -10.46
CA GLU A 114 -8.76 25.20 -9.01
C GLU A 114 -7.86 24.16 -8.31
N ILE A 115 -7.74 22.95 -8.88
CA ILE A 115 -6.82 21.91 -8.42
C ILE A 115 -5.39 22.45 -8.41
N ALA A 116 -4.93 23.05 -9.51
CA ALA A 116 -3.57 23.55 -9.62
C ALA A 116 -3.29 24.70 -8.64
N MET A 117 -4.30 25.53 -8.37
CA MET A 117 -4.20 26.63 -7.39
C MET A 117 -4.11 26.11 -5.95
N LYS A 118 -4.98 25.18 -5.55
CA LYS A 118 -5.00 24.58 -4.21
C LYS A 118 -3.78 23.66 -3.96
N TYR A 119 -3.33 22.95 -5.00
CA TYR A 119 -2.24 21.98 -4.96
C TYR A 119 -1.10 22.36 -5.93
N PRO A 120 -0.19 23.26 -5.54
CA PRO A 120 0.97 23.62 -6.38
C PRO A 120 1.86 22.42 -6.70
N LYS A 121 2.03 21.51 -5.73
CA LYS A 121 2.74 20.25 -5.94
C LYS A 121 1.86 19.28 -6.71
N ASP A 122 2.25 18.96 -7.94
CA ASP A 122 1.43 18.17 -8.87
C ASP A 122 1.07 16.78 -8.35
N TRP A 123 1.95 16.14 -7.59
CA TRP A 123 1.69 14.81 -7.03
C TRP A 123 0.58 14.78 -5.96
N LEU A 124 0.25 15.91 -5.32
CA LEU A 124 -0.85 16.02 -4.35
C LEU A 124 -2.21 16.28 -5.00
N ARG A 125 -2.26 16.46 -6.33
CA ARG A 125 -3.50 16.84 -7.02
C ARG A 125 -4.54 15.73 -6.99
N PRO A 126 -5.77 16.01 -6.50
CA PRO A 126 -6.86 15.05 -6.54
C PRO A 126 -7.28 14.73 -7.97
N LEU A 127 -7.99 13.60 -8.19
CA LEU A 127 -8.60 13.20 -9.45
C LEU A 127 -7.61 12.84 -10.57
N LEU A 128 -6.61 13.70 -10.80
CA LEU A 128 -5.90 13.74 -12.10
C LEU A 128 -5.06 12.50 -12.38
N TRP A 129 -4.46 11.91 -11.33
CA TRP A 129 -3.64 10.70 -11.48
C TRP A 129 -4.49 9.46 -11.71
N GLY A 130 -5.64 9.37 -11.04
CA GLY A 130 -6.63 8.32 -11.28
C GLY A 130 -7.10 8.30 -12.72
N ASN A 131 -7.51 9.46 -13.23
CA ASN A 131 -7.98 9.59 -14.60
C ASN A 131 -6.91 9.27 -15.66
N GLY A 132 -5.67 9.69 -15.42
CA GLY A 132 -4.60 9.55 -16.42
C GLY A 132 -3.81 8.26 -16.35
N THR A 133 -3.65 7.67 -15.16
CA THR A 133 -2.76 6.52 -14.93
C THR A 133 -3.53 5.24 -14.63
N PHE A 134 -4.61 5.31 -13.85
CA PHE A 134 -5.35 4.12 -13.41
C PHE A 134 -6.53 3.79 -14.34
N HIS A 135 -7.29 4.75 -14.77
CA HIS A 135 -8.47 4.51 -15.61
C HIS A 135 -8.16 3.68 -16.88
N PRO A 136 -7.02 3.87 -17.58
CA PRO A 136 -6.67 3.06 -18.75
C PRO A 136 -6.62 1.55 -18.52
N ILE A 137 -6.42 1.09 -17.27
CA ILE A 137 -6.31 -0.35 -16.99
C ILE A 137 -7.63 -1.02 -16.63
N LEU A 138 -8.72 -0.28 -16.48
CA LEU A 138 -10.03 -0.83 -16.11
C LEU A 138 -10.60 -1.82 -17.13
N ASN A 139 -10.12 -1.80 -18.37
CA ASN A 139 -10.47 -2.79 -19.40
C ASN A 139 -9.70 -4.11 -19.28
N SER A 140 -8.80 -4.23 -18.31
CA SER A 140 -7.99 -5.44 -18.09
C SER A 140 -8.69 -6.39 -17.13
N THR A 141 -8.50 -7.70 -17.32
CA THR A 141 -8.88 -8.69 -16.32
C THR A 141 -7.74 -8.86 -15.32
N ILE A 142 -8.04 -8.66 -14.03
CA ILE A 142 -7.05 -8.79 -12.95
C ILE A 142 -7.55 -9.76 -11.88
N ARG A 143 -6.62 -10.36 -11.12
CA ARG A 143 -6.92 -11.29 -10.02
C ARG A 143 -7.10 -10.58 -8.68
N GLY A 144 -6.47 -9.45 -8.48
CA GLY A 144 -6.51 -8.67 -7.24
C GLY A 144 -5.65 -7.41 -7.34
N ILE A 145 -5.71 -6.59 -6.31
CA ILE A 145 -4.98 -5.33 -6.20
C ILE A 145 -4.08 -5.37 -4.97
N ILE A 146 -2.83 -4.96 -5.14
CA ILE A 146 -1.93 -4.66 -4.03
C ILE A 146 -1.69 -3.15 -3.98
N PHE A 147 -1.80 -2.56 -2.78
CA PHE A 147 -1.84 -1.11 -2.61
C PHE A 147 -0.94 -0.66 -1.46
N TYR A 148 -0.12 0.37 -1.67
CA TYR A 148 0.75 0.92 -0.63
C TYR A 148 0.76 2.45 -0.72
N GLN A 149 -0.16 3.08 -0.02
CA GLN A 149 -0.38 4.52 -0.02
C GLN A 149 -0.85 4.94 1.39
N GLY A 150 -0.72 6.21 1.73
CA GLY A 150 -1.21 6.81 2.97
C GLY A 150 -0.27 7.87 3.54
N CYS A 151 1.04 7.79 3.25
CA CYS A 151 2.02 8.70 3.81
C CYS A 151 1.70 10.19 3.54
N SER A 152 1.23 10.53 2.34
CA SER A 152 0.86 11.91 1.99
C SER A 152 -0.47 12.38 2.61
N ASN A 153 -1.26 11.46 3.15
CA ASN A 153 -2.49 11.79 3.87
C ASN A 153 -2.27 12.08 5.36
N VAL A 154 -1.07 11.85 5.89
CA VAL A 154 -0.74 12.19 7.29
C VAL A 154 -0.94 13.68 7.54
N ASP A 155 -0.51 14.54 6.61
CA ASP A 155 -0.66 15.99 6.69
C ASP A 155 -1.90 16.54 5.95
N HIS A 156 -2.64 15.65 5.24
CA HIS A 156 -3.76 16.04 4.39
C HIS A 156 -4.96 15.11 4.61
N ASN A 157 -6.07 15.68 5.11
CA ASN A 157 -7.35 14.99 5.20
C ASN A 157 -7.33 13.66 5.99
N PHE A 158 -6.42 13.53 6.94
CA PHE A 158 -6.21 12.28 7.69
C PHE A 158 -7.49 11.77 8.39
N SER A 159 -8.36 12.65 8.89
CA SER A 159 -9.59 12.29 9.61
C SER A 159 -10.66 11.63 8.74
N THR A 160 -10.56 11.73 7.42
CA THR A 160 -11.51 11.16 6.45
C THR A 160 -10.90 10.03 5.62
N TYR A 161 -9.68 9.63 5.93
CA TYR A 161 -8.91 8.68 5.13
C TYR A 161 -9.61 7.31 5.00
N ALA A 162 -10.14 6.74 6.10
CA ALA A 162 -10.83 5.46 6.06
C ALA A 162 -12.05 5.50 5.11
N LYS A 163 -12.87 6.55 5.19
CA LYS A 163 -14.01 6.74 4.30
C LYS A 163 -13.57 6.83 2.83
N ARG A 164 -12.53 7.62 2.55
CA ARG A 164 -12.02 7.82 1.18
C ARG A 164 -11.36 6.57 0.62
N LEU A 165 -10.61 5.82 1.42
CA LEU A 165 -10.01 4.56 0.99
C LEU A 165 -11.08 3.48 0.76
N THR A 166 -12.10 3.41 1.60
CA THR A 166 -13.25 2.51 1.39
C THR A 166 -13.93 2.80 0.06
N GLU A 167 -14.17 4.07 -0.24
CA GLU A 167 -14.78 4.47 -1.51
C GLU A 167 -13.88 4.15 -2.70
N LEU A 168 -12.58 4.40 -2.59
CA LEU A 168 -11.62 4.02 -3.63
C LEU A 168 -11.72 2.52 -3.96
N ILE A 169 -11.76 1.67 -2.95
CA ILE A 169 -11.89 0.22 -3.12
C ILE A 169 -13.19 -0.12 -3.86
N ASN A 170 -14.30 0.52 -3.48
CA ASN A 170 -15.60 0.30 -4.12
C ASN A 170 -15.61 0.73 -5.59
N GLN A 171 -15.06 1.92 -5.89
CA GLN A 171 -14.95 2.44 -7.26
C GLN A 171 -14.07 1.54 -8.13
N TRP A 172 -12.94 1.08 -7.62
CA TRP A 172 -12.04 0.22 -8.36
C TRP A 172 -12.66 -1.16 -8.61
N ARG A 173 -13.31 -1.75 -7.61
CA ARG A 173 -14.09 -2.99 -7.78
C ARG A 173 -15.19 -2.85 -8.82
N LYS A 174 -15.93 -1.75 -8.78
CA LYS A 174 -16.95 -1.42 -9.80
C LYS A 174 -16.32 -1.28 -11.19
N GLY A 175 -15.20 -0.57 -11.29
CA GLY A 175 -14.48 -0.37 -12.56
C GLY A 175 -13.96 -1.67 -13.17
N PHE A 176 -13.51 -2.62 -12.36
CA PHE A 176 -13.11 -3.96 -12.80
C PHE A 176 -14.28 -4.96 -12.88
N HIS A 177 -15.52 -4.53 -12.68
CA HIS A 177 -16.72 -5.38 -12.70
C HIS A 177 -16.66 -6.57 -11.75
N SER A 178 -16.03 -6.41 -10.58
CA SER A 178 -15.83 -7.46 -9.59
C SER A 178 -15.96 -6.92 -8.18
N SER A 179 -17.15 -7.05 -7.58
CA SER A 179 -17.45 -6.54 -6.22
C SER A 179 -16.59 -7.18 -5.13
N GLU A 180 -16.10 -8.39 -5.36
CA GLU A 180 -15.30 -9.18 -4.42
C GLU A 180 -13.81 -9.22 -4.80
N LEU A 181 -13.36 -8.33 -5.70
CA LEU A 181 -11.95 -8.27 -6.09
C LEU A 181 -11.05 -8.11 -4.85
N PRO A 182 -10.10 -9.03 -4.60
CA PRO A 182 -9.18 -8.92 -3.48
C PRO A 182 -8.41 -7.60 -3.50
N PHE A 183 -8.38 -6.93 -2.34
CA PHE A 183 -7.64 -5.68 -2.17
C PHE A 183 -6.74 -5.78 -0.95
N TYR A 184 -5.45 -6.01 -1.18
CA TYR A 184 -4.46 -6.16 -0.13
C TYR A 184 -3.59 -4.92 -0.04
N PHE A 185 -3.49 -4.35 1.15
CA PHE A 185 -2.82 -3.07 1.31
C PHE A 185 -1.84 -3.06 2.48
N VAL A 186 -0.93 -2.12 2.42
CA VAL A 186 0.20 -2.02 3.33
C VAL A 186 -0.04 -0.88 4.29
N GLU A 187 0.10 -1.14 5.58
CA GLU A 187 0.16 -0.11 6.61
C GLU A 187 1.32 0.86 6.33
N ILE A 188 1.11 2.16 6.50
CA ILE A 188 2.21 3.11 6.34
C ILE A 188 3.32 2.81 7.35
N ALA A 189 4.56 2.81 6.85
CA ALA A 189 5.73 2.49 7.66
C ALA A 189 5.98 3.56 8.74
N PRO A 190 6.60 3.18 9.87
CA PRO A 190 7.13 4.14 10.82
C PRO A 190 8.03 5.18 10.13
N TYR A 191 7.79 6.45 10.43
CA TYR A 191 8.53 7.59 9.91
C TYR A 191 8.29 8.79 10.81
N ASN A 192 9.31 9.60 11.01
CA ASN A 192 9.18 10.85 11.77
C ASN A 192 8.54 11.93 10.91
N TYR A 193 7.23 12.12 11.05
CA TYR A 193 6.49 13.17 10.32
C TYR A 193 6.68 14.58 10.90
N GLY A 194 7.42 14.70 12.01
CA GLY A 194 7.71 16.00 12.63
C GLY A 194 6.55 16.63 13.38
N ASP A 195 5.45 15.90 13.60
CA ASP A 195 4.36 16.39 14.45
C ASP A 195 4.75 16.33 15.93
N ALA A 196 4.38 17.39 16.67
CA ALA A 196 4.84 17.60 18.04
C ALA A 196 4.46 16.46 19.01
N MET A 197 3.39 15.72 18.73
CA MET A 197 2.90 14.60 19.55
C MET A 197 3.32 13.23 19.02
N GLY A 198 3.88 13.13 17.81
CA GLY A 198 4.24 11.86 17.19
C GLY A 198 3.06 10.95 16.83
N THR A 199 1.83 11.49 16.80
CA THR A 199 0.60 10.69 16.68
C THR A 199 0.00 10.68 15.28
N ALA A 200 0.40 11.57 14.39
CA ALA A 200 -0.22 11.73 13.08
C ALA A 200 -0.20 10.44 12.24
N ALA A 201 0.92 9.72 12.23
CA ALA A 201 1.01 8.42 11.55
C ALA A 201 0.13 7.35 12.21
N ALA A 202 -0.01 7.37 13.54
CA ALA A 202 -0.86 6.43 14.27
C ALA A 202 -2.33 6.59 13.89
N PHE A 203 -2.80 7.83 13.65
CA PHE A 203 -4.16 8.07 13.16
C PHE A 203 -4.40 7.46 11.78
N ILE A 204 -3.49 7.62 10.83
CA ILE A 204 -3.64 6.99 9.50
C ILE A 204 -3.62 5.46 9.63
N ARG A 205 -2.74 4.88 10.45
CA ARG A 205 -2.70 3.43 10.66
C ARG A 205 -4.00 2.91 11.28
N SER A 206 -4.58 3.63 12.25
CA SER A 206 -5.87 3.25 12.83
C SER A 206 -6.99 3.26 11.80
N GLN A 207 -7.01 4.23 10.88
CA GLN A 207 -7.98 4.29 9.79
C GLN A 207 -7.72 3.21 8.73
N GLN A 208 -6.47 2.85 8.44
CA GLN A 208 -6.14 1.69 7.61
C GLN A 208 -6.68 0.40 8.25
N GLN A 209 -6.52 0.24 9.56
CA GLN A 209 -7.07 -0.91 10.28
C GLN A 209 -8.61 -0.90 10.29
N GLU A 210 -9.26 0.25 10.39
CA GLU A 210 -10.71 0.40 10.27
C GLU A 210 -11.21 -0.11 8.92
N VAL A 211 -10.55 0.25 7.82
CA VAL A 211 -10.87 -0.26 6.47
C VAL A 211 -10.72 -1.79 6.41
N ALA A 212 -9.62 -2.34 6.95
CA ALA A 212 -9.39 -3.78 6.95
C ALA A 212 -10.43 -4.55 7.78
N ASN A 213 -10.99 -3.94 8.82
CA ASN A 213 -12.01 -4.56 9.66
C ASN A 213 -13.42 -4.51 9.03
N ASN A 214 -13.72 -3.46 8.25
CA ASN A 214 -15.09 -3.17 7.80
C ASN A 214 -15.33 -3.46 6.32
N VAL A 215 -14.29 -3.53 5.50
CA VAL A 215 -14.42 -3.79 4.04
C VAL A 215 -14.11 -5.24 3.75
N SER A 216 -15.09 -5.96 3.19
CA SER A 216 -14.92 -7.36 2.81
C SER A 216 -13.76 -7.55 1.83
N ASN A 217 -13.16 -8.72 1.89
CA ASN A 217 -12.10 -9.15 0.96
C ASN A 217 -10.90 -8.20 0.88
N THR A 218 -10.55 -7.60 2.03
CA THR A 218 -9.33 -6.80 2.22
C THR A 218 -8.40 -7.46 3.22
N VAL A 219 -7.11 -7.16 3.11
CA VAL A 219 -6.07 -7.51 4.09
C VAL A 219 -5.14 -6.33 4.25
N LEU A 220 -4.89 -5.94 5.50
CA LEU A 220 -3.83 -5.01 5.87
C LEU A 220 -2.61 -5.82 6.35
N ILE A 221 -1.43 -5.53 5.80
CA ILE A 221 -0.17 -6.06 6.31
C ILE A 221 0.58 -4.99 7.08
N GLY A 222 1.13 -5.36 8.23
CA GLY A 222 1.93 -4.47 9.08
C GLY A 222 3.35 -4.26 8.57
N THR A 223 3.93 -3.11 8.93
CA THR A 223 5.30 -2.72 8.58
C THR A 223 6.14 -2.25 9.77
N ASN A 224 5.61 -2.29 10.98
CA ASN A 224 6.28 -1.75 12.17
C ASN A 224 7.65 -2.40 12.46
N ASP A 225 7.83 -3.64 12.08
CA ASP A 225 9.06 -4.41 12.21
C ASP A 225 9.96 -4.36 10.96
N LEU A 226 9.60 -3.57 9.94
CA LEU A 226 10.28 -3.49 8.65
C LEU A 226 11.00 -2.15 8.42
N VAL A 227 11.28 -1.43 9.49
CA VAL A 227 12.02 -0.16 9.45
C VAL A 227 13.16 -0.26 10.46
N TYR A 228 14.37 -0.04 9.97
CA TYR A 228 15.52 -0.01 10.86
C TYR A 228 15.57 1.29 11.67
N PRO A 229 16.13 1.30 12.88
CA PRO A 229 16.23 2.52 13.70
C PRO A 229 16.91 3.70 13.01
N PHE A 230 17.87 3.44 12.10
CA PHE A 230 18.54 4.49 11.33
C PHE A 230 17.69 5.06 10.18
N GLU A 231 16.53 4.46 9.88
CA GLU A 231 15.61 4.91 8.84
C GLU A 231 14.48 5.79 9.37
N ALA A 232 14.53 6.25 10.63
CA ALA A 232 13.45 7.06 11.21
C ALA A 232 13.09 8.31 10.39
N GLU A 233 14.07 8.86 9.66
CA GLU A 233 13.91 10.01 8.76
C GLU A 233 13.80 9.59 7.27
N GLN A 234 13.67 8.29 6.98
CA GLN A 234 13.55 7.76 5.62
C GLN A 234 12.13 7.22 5.37
N ILE A 235 11.33 7.98 4.60
CA ILE A 235 9.94 7.60 4.28
C ILE A 235 9.85 6.38 3.33
N HIS A 236 10.97 5.95 2.75
CA HIS A 236 11.08 4.78 1.88
C HIS A 236 12.00 3.72 2.49
N PRO A 237 11.56 2.99 3.54
CA PRO A 237 12.40 1.98 4.18
C PRO A 237 12.87 0.91 3.18
N CYS A 238 14.09 0.40 3.38
CA CYS A 238 14.77 -0.49 2.43
C CYS A 238 14.18 -1.91 2.39
N GLN A 239 13.49 -2.37 3.43
CA GLN A 239 12.95 -3.73 3.54
C GLN A 239 11.69 -3.96 2.69
N LYS A 240 11.79 -3.82 1.37
CA LYS A 240 10.65 -4.03 0.44
C LYS A 240 10.35 -5.49 0.17
N ARG A 241 11.32 -6.39 0.37
CA ARG A 241 11.14 -7.82 0.15
C ARG A 241 10.06 -8.39 1.05
N LEU A 242 10.17 -8.19 2.35
CA LEU A 242 9.19 -8.71 3.30
C LEU A 242 7.80 -8.10 3.11
N VAL A 243 7.71 -6.84 2.68
CA VAL A 243 6.43 -6.21 2.31
C VAL A 243 5.76 -6.98 1.16
N GLY A 244 6.49 -7.22 0.07
CA GLY A 244 5.97 -7.98 -1.08
C GLY A 244 5.62 -9.43 -0.73
N GLU A 245 6.48 -10.11 0.02
CA GLU A 245 6.26 -11.49 0.46
C GLU A 245 5.04 -11.61 1.40
N ARG A 246 4.80 -10.67 2.33
CA ARG A 246 3.61 -10.64 3.20
C ARG A 246 2.32 -10.47 2.40
N LEU A 247 2.32 -9.58 1.42
CA LEU A 247 1.18 -9.45 0.49
C LEU A 247 0.93 -10.75 -0.29
N ALA A 248 2.00 -11.41 -0.74
CA ALA A 248 1.88 -12.69 -1.44
C ALA A 248 1.34 -13.80 -0.54
N MET A 249 1.78 -13.88 0.72
CA MET A 249 1.24 -14.84 1.68
C MET A 249 -0.25 -14.64 1.93
N ALA A 250 -0.72 -13.38 1.99
CA ALA A 250 -2.14 -13.08 2.08
C ALA A 250 -2.92 -13.63 0.88
N ALA A 251 -2.43 -13.39 -0.35
CA ALA A 251 -3.05 -13.92 -1.55
C ALA A 251 -3.02 -15.46 -1.59
N ILE A 252 -1.87 -16.08 -1.29
CA ILE A 252 -1.68 -17.54 -1.28
C ILE A 252 -2.69 -18.22 -0.32
N ALA A 253 -2.82 -17.67 0.89
CA ALA A 253 -3.73 -18.22 1.89
C ALA A 253 -5.20 -18.04 1.50
N ARG A 254 -5.58 -16.84 1.03
CA ARG A 254 -7.00 -16.51 0.83
C ARG A 254 -7.55 -16.89 -0.53
N ASP A 255 -6.74 -16.74 -1.58
CA ASP A 255 -7.24 -16.86 -2.96
C ASP A 255 -6.81 -18.17 -3.61
N TYR A 256 -5.82 -18.87 -3.03
CA TYR A 256 -5.25 -20.09 -3.62
C TYR A 256 -5.33 -21.32 -2.70
N GLY A 257 -6.05 -21.24 -1.57
CA GLY A 257 -6.41 -22.38 -0.73
C GLY A 257 -5.28 -22.96 0.13
N PHE A 258 -4.28 -22.15 0.51
CA PHE A 258 -3.21 -22.56 1.41
C PHE A 258 -3.55 -22.22 2.87
N ASP A 259 -4.54 -22.90 3.44
CA ASP A 259 -5.13 -22.58 4.75
C ASP A 259 -4.14 -22.63 5.93
N GLN A 260 -3.00 -23.29 5.78
CA GLN A 260 -1.96 -23.36 6.80
C GLN A 260 -0.95 -22.21 6.74
N VAL A 261 -1.10 -21.29 5.78
CA VAL A 261 -0.26 -20.11 5.66
C VAL A 261 -0.83 -18.98 6.51
N PHE A 262 -0.11 -18.62 7.55
CA PHE A 262 -0.43 -17.46 8.38
C PHE A 262 0.02 -16.18 7.69
N TYR A 263 -0.87 -15.20 7.58
CA TYR A 263 -0.63 -14.00 6.78
C TYR A 263 -1.00 -12.68 7.47
N ARG A 264 -1.80 -12.76 8.54
CA ARG A 264 -2.21 -11.56 9.26
C ARG A 264 -1.14 -11.11 10.23
N SER A 265 -0.96 -9.81 10.35
CA SER A 265 -0.16 -9.22 11.42
C SER A 265 -0.97 -9.18 12.71
N PRO A 266 -0.32 -9.30 13.89
CA PRO A 266 -0.98 -9.07 15.17
C PRO A 266 -1.70 -7.72 15.18
N SER A 267 -2.93 -7.69 15.66
CA SER A 267 -3.72 -6.47 15.74
C SER A 267 -4.43 -6.35 17.10
N PHE A 268 -4.72 -5.12 17.50
CA PHE A 268 -5.44 -4.84 18.75
C PHE A 268 -6.83 -5.48 18.73
N GLU A 269 -7.17 -6.16 19.80
CA GLU A 269 -8.50 -6.74 20.04
C GLU A 269 -9.28 -5.95 21.07
N LYS A 270 -8.73 -5.84 22.28
CA LYS A 270 -9.35 -5.10 23.38
C LYS A 270 -8.34 -4.69 24.44
N LEU A 271 -8.70 -3.67 25.23
CA LEU A 271 -8.04 -3.29 26.47
C LEU A 271 -8.88 -3.78 27.65
N GLU A 272 -8.25 -4.40 28.62
CA GLU A 272 -8.85 -4.77 29.89
C GLU A 272 -8.06 -4.13 31.02
N ILE A 273 -8.77 -3.44 31.92
CA ILE A 273 -8.16 -2.81 33.10
C ILE A 273 -8.58 -3.64 34.33
N ARG A 274 -7.61 -4.15 35.06
CA ARG A 274 -7.80 -4.88 36.33
C ARG A 274 -6.93 -4.24 37.40
N ASN A 275 -7.56 -3.62 38.37
CA ASN A 275 -6.89 -2.87 39.44
C ASN A 275 -5.93 -1.80 38.85
N ASP A 276 -4.63 -1.95 39.08
CA ASP A 276 -3.54 -1.09 38.65
C ASP A 276 -2.84 -1.56 37.36
N SER A 277 -3.41 -2.54 36.69
CA SER A 277 -2.79 -3.17 35.52
C SER A 277 -3.69 -3.05 34.29
N CYS A 278 -3.05 -2.75 33.14
CA CYS A 278 -3.67 -2.72 31.83
C CYS A 278 -3.26 -3.94 31.01
N PHE A 279 -4.23 -4.70 30.52
CA PHE A 279 -4.00 -5.86 29.66
C PHE A 279 -4.43 -5.54 28.24
N VAL A 280 -3.46 -5.48 27.33
CA VAL A 280 -3.70 -5.31 25.91
C VAL A 280 -3.85 -6.69 25.26
N HIS A 281 -5.06 -7.00 24.80
CA HIS A 281 -5.32 -8.24 24.08
C HIS A 281 -5.10 -8.02 22.58
N LEU A 282 -4.39 -8.97 21.99
CA LEU A 282 -4.10 -8.96 20.55
C LEU A 282 -4.67 -10.21 19.89
N LYS A 283 -5.22 -10.06 18.71
CA LYS A 283 -5.64 -11.16 17.82
C LYS A 283 -4.59 -11.41 16.73
N ASP A 284 -4.72 -12.52 16.03
CA ASP A 284 -3.82 -12.95 14.95
C ASP A 284 -2.35 -13.13 15.40
N THR A 285 -2.13 -13.55 16.63
CA THR A 285 -0.78 -13.76 17.20
C THR A 285 -0.20 -15.15 16.95
N TYR A 286 -1.01 -16.09 16.45
CA TYR A 286 -0.65 -17.49 16.10
C TYR A 286 0.21 -18.19 17.17
N HIS A 287 1.53 -18.12 17.06
CA HIS A 287 2.49 -18.73 18.00
C HIS A 287 3.04 -17.73 19.02
N GLY A 288 2.45 -16.57 19.17
CA GLY A 288 2.86 -15.51 20.09
C GLY A 288 3.51 -14.31 19.39
N ILE A 289 4.03 -13.40 20.19
CA ILE A 289 4.70 -12.20 19.72
C ILE A 289 6.17 -12.28 20.10
N ILE A 290 7.04 -11.94 19.15
CA ILE A 290 8.48 -11.85 19.38
C ILE A 290 8.85 -10.39 19.63
N ALA A 291 9.43 -10.11 20.79
CA ALA A 291 10.07 -8.82 21.07
C ALA A 291 11.58 -9.04 21.16
N ALA A 292 12.35 -8.22 20.46
CA ALA A 292 13.81 -8.35 20.45
C ALA A 292 14.45 -7.95 21.79
N LYS A 293 13.92 -6.91 22.45
CA LYS A 293 14.38 -6.39 23.75
C LYS A 293 13.23 -5.99 24.66
N SER A 294 12.26 -5.24 24.13
CA SER A 294 11.11 -4.69 24.85
C SER A 294 9.94 -4.55 23.89
N TYR A 295 8.74 -4.42 24.45
CA TYR A 295 7.56 -3.99 23.73
C TYR A 295 7.50 -2.47 23.82
N GLU A 296 7.65 -1.79 22.69
CA GLU A 296 7.67 -0.32 22.59
C GLU A 296 6.38 0.20 21.94
N GLY A 297 6.14 1.51 22.07
CA GLY A 297 4.99 2.17 21.44
C GLY A 297 3.70 2.14 22.26
N PHE A 298 3.78 1.78 23.55
CA PHE A 298 2.67 1.89 24.48
C PHE A 298 2.84 3.13 25.37
N GLU A 299 1.76 3.90 25.49
CA GLU A 299 1.68 5.06 26.37
C GLU A 299 0.47 4.91 27.29
N ILE A 300 0.59 5.38 28.53
CA ILE A 300 -0.51 5.42 29.49
C ILE A 300 -0.71 6.90 29.88
N ALA A 301 -1.95 7.38 29.78
CA ALA A 301 -2.33 8.70 30.21
C ALA A 301 -3.52 8.64 31.19
N GLY A 302 -3.59 9.60 32.10
CA GLY A 302 -4.78 9.84 32.91
C GLY A 302 -5.90 10.54 32.12
N GLN A 303 -6.99 10.91 32.84
CA GLN A 303 -8.12 11.62 32.23
C GLN A 303 -7.78 13.06 31.79
N ASP A 304 -6.62 13.54 32.12
CA ASP A 304 -6.10 14.89 31.90
C ASP A 304 -5.23 15.01 30.62
N LYS A 305 -5.18 13.96 29.82
CA LYS A 305 -4.41 13.93 28.56
C LYS A 305 -5.23 13.44 27.37
#